data_62cf15ee1d99c3c877eee483006c5411
#
_entry.id   62cf15ee1d99c3c877eee483006c5411
#
_cell.length_a   1.000
_cell.length_b   1.000
_cell.length_c   1.000
_cell.angle_alpha   90.00
_cell.angle_beta   90.00
_cell.angle_gamma   90.00
#
_symmetry.space_group_name_H-M   'P 1'
#
loop_
_entity.id
_entity.type
_entity.pdbx_description
1 polymer ?
#
loop_
_entity_poly.entity_id
_entity_poly.type
_entity_poly.pdbx_seq_one_letter_code
_entity_poly.pdbx_strand_id
1 'polypeptide(L)'
;MIFLGGSVANFQQGFANITVPAVLTTLVSDELDFPNLSMVGVDDRAAARTAVSHLIAQGHRKIAVLGGPTTSYPSRMRRLGAQDAMEDAGLTFDDRLYGLSNYDFESAYHAMNSLLARRAEFTALFAMSDVIAFGAIRALVSAGMRVPEDVSVIGFDGITMSRYCVPVMTTIVQPSEQIALQSIELLVRQIEHGAPAQTVTLQPELQQGESVCPCRRNDSV
;
A
#
# COMPACT_ATOMS: atom_id res chain seq x y z
N MET A 1 -0.64 -7.56 -24.96
CA MET A 1 -1.77 -7.10 -24.09
C MET A 1 -1.21 -6.43 -22.85
N ILE A 2 -1.93 -5.43 -22.26
CA ILE A 2 -1.56 -4.82 -20.97
C ILE A 2 -2.68 -5.12 -19.97
N PHE A 3 -2.31 -5.62 -18.79
CA PHE A 3 -3.21 -5.86 -17.66
C PHE A 3 -2.88 -4.88 -16.54
N LEU A 4 -3.91 -4.27 -15.96
CA LEU A 4 -3.79 -3.32 -14.86
C LEU A 4 -4.14 -3.99 -13.54
N GLY A 5 -3.14 -4.38 -12.75
CA GLY A 5 -3.33 -5.01 -11.46
C GLY A 5 -4.16 -6.30 -11.52
N GLY A 6 -4.83 -6.61 -10.42
CA GLY A 6 -5.76 -7.73 -10.33
C GLY A 6 -5.40 -8.77 -9.27
N SER A 7 -6.22 -9.81 -9.18
CA SER A 7 -5.96 -10.97 -8.33
C SER A 7 -5.01 -11.93 -9.01
N VAL A 8 -3.89 -12.27 -8.36
CA VAL A 8 -2.92 -13.25 -8.89
C VAL A 8 -3.58 -14.59 -9.19
N ALA A 9 -4.47 -15.07 -8.32
CA ALA A 9 -5.17 -16.34 -8.52
C ALA A 9 -6.07 -16.33 -9.77
N ASN A 10 -6.83 -15.23 -9.98
CA ASN A 10 -7.67 -15.08 -11.18
C ASN A 10 -6.81 -14.95 -12.44
N PHE A 11 -5.67 -14.27 -12.32
CA PHE A 11 -4.74 -14.10 -13.42
C PHE A 11 -4.11 -15.44 -13.82
N GLN A 12 -3.64 -16.26 -12.86
CA GLN A 12 -3.11 -17.60 -13.12
C GLN A 12 -4.09 -18.47 -13.90
N GLN A 13 -5.38 -18.47 -13.52
CA GLN A 13 -6.40 -19.27 -14.19
C GLN A 13 -6.74 -18.75 -15.59
N GLY A 14 -6.84 -17.43 -15.76
CA GLY A 14 -7.23 -16.81 -17.03
C GLY A 14 -6.09 -16.71 -18.04
N PHE A 15 -4.85 -16.56 -17.59
CA PHE A 15 -3.70 -16.30 -18.45
C PHE A 15 -3.14 -17.55 -19.15
N ALA A 16 -3.41 -18.74 -18.63
CA ALA A 16 -2.85 -20.01 -19.17
C ALA A 16 -3.14 -20.23 -20.67
N ASN A 17 -4.21 -19.64 -21.23
CA ASN A 17 -4.57 -19.75 -22.64
C ASN A 17 -4.09 -18.54 -23.48
N ILE A 18 -3.36 -17.60 -22.90
CA ILE A 18 -2.87 -16.41 -23.60
C ILE A 18 -1.47 -16.71 -24.13
N THR A 19 -1.34 -16.71 -25.45
CA THR A 19 -0.06 -17.03 -26.13
C THR A 19 0.64 -15.80 -26.69
N VAL A 20 -0.02 -14.65 -26.70
CA VAL A 20 0.57 -13.39 -27.18
C VAL A 20 1.36 -12.70 -26.10
N PRO A 21 2.35 -11.85 -26.45
CA PRO A 21 3.06 -11.01 -25.48
C PRO A 21 2.13 -10.20 -24.59
N ALA A 22 2.42 -10.19 -23.31
CA ALA A 22 1.63 -9.47 -22.32
C ALA A 22 2.50 -8.81 -21.24
N VAL A 23 1.98 -7.73 -20.67
CA VAL A 23 2.57 -7.05 -19.52
C VAL A 23 1.52 -6.90 -18.44
N LEU A 24 1.84 -7.32 -17.22
CA LEU A 24 1.10 -7.02 -16.02
C LEU A 24 1.74 -5.79 -15.37
N THR A 25 1.01 -4.70 -15.31
CA THR A 25 1.48 -3.45 -14.74
C THR A 25 0.92 -3.23 -13.33
N THR A 26 1.64 -2.50 -12.50
CA THR A 26 1.34 -2.19 -11.08
C THR A 26 1.45 -3.39 -10.13
N LEU A 27 1.95 -4.53 -10.59
CA LEU A 27 2.13 -5.72 -9.76
C LEU A 27 3.36 -6.49 -10.21
N VAL A 28 4.21 -6.84 -9.27
CA VAL A 28 5.31 -7.81 -9.41
C VAL A 28 5.06 -8.94 -8.43
N SER A 29 5.02 -10.18 -8.91
CA SER A 29 4.74 -11.34 -8.09
C SER A 29 5.59 -12.53 -8.51
N ASP A 30 6.16 -13.22 -7.54
CA ASP A 30 6.87 -14.49 -7.71
C ASP A 30 5.91 -15.69 -7.87
N GLU A 31 4.61 -15.46 -7.66
CA GLU A 31 3.57 -16.47 -7.88
C GLU A 31 3.18 -16.61 -9.37
N LEU A 32 3.67 -15.72 -10.26
CA LEU A 32 3.38 -15.73 -11.69
C LEU A 32 4.62 -16.05 -12.50
N ASP A 33 4.61 -17.20 -13.20
CA ASP A 33 5.69 -17.63 -14.08
C ASP A 33 5.13 -18.06 -15.45
N PHE A 34 5.04 -17.09 -16.38
CA PHE A 34 4.60 -17.31 -17.76
C PHE A 34 5.64 -16.75 -18.74
N PRO A 35 6.08 -17.53 -19.75
CA PRO A 35 7.18 -17.15 -20.63
C PRO A 35 6.89 -15.93 -21.53
N ASN A 36 5.62 -15.55 -21.67
CA ASN A 36 5.16 -14.41 -22.47
C ASN A 36 4.64 -13.24 -21.62
N LEU A 37 4.80 -13.28 -20.28
CA LEU A 37 4.33 -12.28 -19.35
C LEU A 37 5.50 -11.47 -18.78
N SER A 38 5.58 -10.18 -19.13
CA SER A 38 6.41 -9.22 -18.39
C SER A 38 5.63 -8.62 -17.23
N MET A 39 6.34 -8.21 -16.19
CA MET A 39 5.74 -7.53 -15.03
C MET A 39 6.48 -6.23 -14.74
N VAL A 40 5.73 -5.17 -14.43
CA VAL A 40 6.28 -3.87 -14.02
C VAL A 40 5.51 -3.35 -12.81
N GLY A 41 6.22 -3.05 -11.73
CA GLY A 41 5.61 -2.55 -10.50
C GLY A 41 6.64 -2.11 -9.49
N VAL A 42 6.23 -2.07 -8.23
CA VAL A 42 7.09 -1.77 -7.08
C VAL A 42 7.18 -3.00 -6.16
N ASP A 43 8.20 -3.02 -5.30
CA ASP A 43 8.24 -3.97 -4.18
C ASP A 43 7.32 -3.45 -3.06
N ASP A 44 6.07 -3.94 -3.05
CA ASP A 44 5.04 -3.57 -2.08
C ASP A 44 5.47 -3.85 -0.63
N ARG A 45 6.25 -4.93 -0.39
CA ARG A 45 6.74 -5.29 0.94
C ARG A 45 7.78 -4.29 1.44
N ALA A 46 8.79 -4.00 0.63
CA ALA A 46 9.81 -3.02 0.97
C ALA A 46 9.22 -1.61 1.12
N ALA A 47 8.29 -1.22 0.25
CA ALA A 47 7.61 0.07 0.31
C ALA A 47 6.76 0.24 1.59
N ALA A 48 6.00 -0.78 1.97
CA ALA A 48 5.21 -0.77 3.21
C ALA A 48 6.11 -0.77 4.46
N ARG A 49 7.25 -1.50 4.42
CA ARG A 49 8.26 -1.43 5.48
C ARG A 49 8.79 -0.01 5.63
N THR A 50 9.05 0.70 4.54
CA THR A 50 9.47 2.11 4.57
C THR A 50 8.40 3.00 5.21
N ALA A 51 7.12 2.83 4.86
CA ALA A 51 6.02 3.61 5.43
C ALA A 51 5.92 3.43 6.96
N VAL A 52 5.92 2.19 7.43
CA VAL A 52 5.78 1.90 8.87
C VAL A 52 7.05 2.27 9.64
N SER A 53 8.24 2.08 9.05
CA SER A 53 9.51 2.54 9.65
C SER A 53 9.53 4.06 9.83
N HIS A 54 8.91 4.83 8.91
CA HIS A 54 8.76 6.27 9.08
C HIS A 54 7.91 6.62 10.31
N LEU A 55 6.77 5.95 10.53
CA LEU A 55 5.96 6.15 11.74
C LEU A 55 6.74 5.79 13.02
N ILE A 56 7.49 4.69 12.98
CA ILE A 56 8.33 4.25 14.11
C ILE A 56 9.43 5.27 14.41
N ALA A 57 10.06 5.85 13.38
CA ALA A 57 11.06 6.90 13.52
C ALA A 57 10.48 8.19 14.14
N GLN A 58 9.17 8.47 13.94
CA GLN A 58 8.44 9.55 14.60
C GLN A 58 8.03 9.21 16.05
N GLY A 59 8.43 8.05 16.58
CA GLY A 59 8.20 7.64 17.96
C GLY A 59 6.91 6.85 18.17
N HIS A 60 6.15 6.54 17.13
CA HIS A 60 4.94 5.72 17.27
C HIS A 60 5.31 4.25 17.56
N ARG A 61 4.62 3.64 18.54
CA ARG A 61 4.81 2.25 18.94
C ARG A 61 3.53 1.41 18.81
N LYS A 62 2.37 2.03 18.93
CA LYS A 62 1.06 1.43 18.73
C LYS A 62 0.52 1.91 17.38
N ILE A 63 0.70 1.10 16.35
CA ILE A 63 0.39 1.46 14.96
C ILE A 63 -0.74 0.55 14.47
N ALA A 64 -1.86 1.18 14.09
CA ALA A 64 -2.94 0.49 13.42
C ALA A 64 -2.63 0.33 11.93
N VAL A 65 -3.20 -0.71 11.30
CA VAL A 65 -3.04 -0.98 9.87
C VAL A 65 -4.41 -1.22 9.24
N LEU A 66 -4.75 -0.48 8.20
CA LEU A 66 -5.91 -0.75 7.36
C LEU A 66 -5.48 -1.25 5.99
N GLY A 67 -5.84 -2.49 5.69
CA GLY A 67 -5.50 -3.17 4.44
C GLY A 67 -6.67 -3.31 3.49
N GLY A 68 -6.37 -3.79 2.29
CA GLY A 68 -7.34 -4.27 1.32
C GLY A 68 -7.69 -5.75 1.52
N PRO A 69 -8.42 -6.38 0.58
CA PRO A 69 -8.81 -7.77 0.66
C PRO A 69 -7.61 -8.71 0.84
N THR A 70 -7.78 -9.76 1.63
CA THR A 70 -6.71 -10.77 1.86
C THR A 70 -6.33 -11.56 0.62
N THR A 71 -7.20 -11.59 -0.38
CA THR A 71 -6.94 -12.18 -1.71
C THR A 71 -6.06 -11.32 -2.61
N SER A 72 -5.87 -10.04 -2.26
CA SER A 72 -5.01 -9.12 -3.00
C SER A 72 -3.54 -9.38 -2.66
N TYR A 73 -2.72 -9.67 -3.69
CA TYR A 73 -1.28 -9.85 -3.51
C TYR A 73 -0.61 -8.58 -2.93
N PRO A 74 -0.84 -7.36 -3.45
CA PRO A 74 -0.30 -6.14 -2.84
C PRO A 74 -0.69 -5.98 -1.37
N SER A 75 -1.94 -6.27 -0.98
CA SER A 75 -2.36 -6.20 0.43
C SER A 75 -1.56 -7.16 1.32
N ARG A 76 -1.32 -8.39 0.85
CA ARG A 76 -0.51 -9.36 1.59
C ARG A 76 0.92 -8.88 1.76
N MET A 77 1.53 -8.37 0.67
CA MET A 77 2.92 -7.88 0.70
C MET A 77 3.05 -6.64 1.58
N ARG A 78 2.12 -5.69 1.49
CA ARG A 78 2.11 -4.48 2.35
C ARG A 78 1.90 -4.85 3.82
N ARG A 79 1.08 -5.86 4.13
CA ARG A 79 0.96 -6.38 5.50
C ARG A 79 2.28 -6.96 6.00
N LEU A 80 2.93 -7.82 5.21
CA LEU A 80 4.23 -8.39 5.57
C LEU A 80 5.28 -7.30 5.78
N GLY A 81 5.35 -6.29 4.93
CA GLY A 81 6.28 -5.17 5.10
C GLY A 81 6.01 -4.36 6.37
N ALA A 82 4.74 -4.18 6.75
CA ALA A 82 4.38 -3.55 8.02
C ALA A 82 4.82 -4.40 9.21
N GLN A 83 4.65 -5.72 9.15
CA GLN A 83 5.11 -6.66 10.17
C GLN A 83 6.64 -6.64 10.30
N ASP A 84 7.37 -6.69 9.19
CA ASP A 84 8.83 -6.62 9.17
C ASP A 84 9.35 -5.34 9.87
N ALA A 85 8.75 -4.17 9.54
CA ALA A 85 9.16 -2.91 10.15
C ALA A 85 8.92 -2.87 11.67
N MET A 86 7.81 -3.46 12.12
CA MET A 86 7.52 -3.57 13.55
C MET A 86 8.49 -4.53 14.25
N GLU A 87 8.74 -5.70 13.66
CA GLU A 87 9.66 -6.70 14.20
C GLU A 87 11.09 -6.15 14.32
N ASP A 88 11.60 -5.47 13.30
CA ASP A 88 12.91 -4.81 13.30
C ASP A 88 13.07 -3.79 14.46
N ALA A 89 11.94 -3.18 14.85
CA ALA A 89 11.91 -2.21 15.96
C ALA A 89 11.60 -2.85 17.33
N GLY A 90 11.50 -4.18 17.41
CA GLY A 90 11.11 -4.90 18.61
C GLY A 90 9.64 -4.72 19.02
N LEU A 91 8.77 -4.35 18.06
CA LEU A 91 7.34 -4.17 18.27
C LEU A 91 6.57 -5.41 17.80
N THR A 92 5.44 -5.67 18.44
CA THR A 92 4.54 -6.76 18.04
C THR A 92 3.43 -6.22 17.13
N PHE A 93 3.18 -6.90 16.01
CA PHE A 93 2.00 -6.65 15.19
C PHE A 93 0.75 -7.14 15.92
N ASP A 94 -0.14 -6.22 16.29
CA ASP A 94 -1.37 -6.55 17.02
C ASP A 94 -2.55 -6.69 16.04
N ASP A 95 -3.05 -7.92 15.86
CA ASP A 95 -4.21 -8.18 14.99
C ASP A 95 -5.47 -7.43 15.41
N ARG A 96 -5.58 -6.96 16.67
CA ARG A 96 -6.68 -6.11 17.13
C ARG A 96 -6.63 -4.72 16.50
N LEU A 97 -5.44 -4.28 16.04
CA LEU A 97 -5.19 -3.02 15.33
C LEU A 97 -5.18 -3.19 13.82
N TYR A 98 -5.53 -4.38 13.32
CA TYR A 98 -5.64 -4.64 11.89
C TYR A 98 -7.10 -4.65 11.43
N GLY A 99 -7.41 -3.89 10.37
CA GLY A 99 -8.71 -3.84 9.73
C GLY A 99 -8.61 -4.07 8.22
N LEU A 100 -9.71 -4.53 7.61
CA LEU A 100 -9.80 -4.79 6.17
C LEU A 100 -10.84 -3.87 5.52
N SER A 101 -10.53 -3.40 4.31
CA SER A 101 -11.41 -2.64 3.42
C SER A 101 -11.36 -3.23 2.00
N ASN A 102 -12.03 -2.60 1.05
CA ASN A 102 -12.06 -3.02 -0.36
C ASN A 102 -11.37 -2.00 -1.29
N TYR A 103 -10.42 -1.21 -0.79
CA TYR A 103 -9.77 -0.12 -1.53
C TYR A 103 -10.74 0.98 -2.00
N ASP A 104 -11.84 1.19 -1.28
CA ASP A 104 -12.79 2.28 -1.49
C ASP A 104 -12.99 3.10 -0.21
N PHE A 105 -13.50 4.33 -0.35
CA PHE A 105 -13.68 5.27 0.76
C PHE A 105 -14.67 4.75 1.82
N GLU A 106 -15.76 4.14 1.39
CA GLU A 106 -16.86 3.73 2.28
C GLU A 106 -16.45 2.54 3.14
N SER A 107 -15.88 1.50 2.53
CA SER A 107 -15.40 0.33 3.26
C SER A 107 -14.26 0.70 4.21
N ALA A 108 -13.37 1.62 3.82
CA ALA A 108 -12.31 2.13 4.69
C ALA A 108 -12.86 2.92 5.89
N TYR A 109 -13.88 3.76 5.67
CA TYR A 109 -14.60 4.47 6.74
C TYR A 109 -15.21 3.49 7.75
N HIS A 110 -15.90 2.46 7.27
CA HIS A 110 -16.50 1.44 8.13
C HIS A 110 -15.45 0.57 8.85
N ALA A 111 -14.37 0.20 8.17
CA ALA A 111 -13.27 -0.55 8.77
C ALA A 111 -12.62 0.25 9.92
N MET A 112 -12.39 1.55 9.72
CA MET A 112 -11.84 2.41 10.76
C MET A 112 -12.78 2.56 11.94
N ASN A 113 -14.08 2.78 11.73
CA ASN A 113 -15.07 2.82 12.80
C ASN A 113 -15.13 1.50 13.59
N SER A 114 -15.04 0.35 12.90
CA SER A 114 -14.98 -0.96 13.54
C SER A 114 -13.73 -1.11 14.41
N LEU A 115 -12.59 -0.56 13.95
CA LEU A 115 -11.34 -0.57 14.70
C LEU A 115 -11.44 0.32 15.95
N LEU A 116 -12.00 1.52 15.84
CA LEU A 116 -12.26 2.43 16.97
C LEU A 116 -13.19 1.79 18.02
N ALA A 117 -14.21 1.04 17.57
CA ALA A 117 -15.14 0.35 18.47
C ALA A 117 -14.48 -0.73 19.33
N ARG A 118 -13.33 -1.27 18.91
CA ARG A 118 -12.55 -2.24 19.71
C ARG A 118 -11.86 -1.60 20.92
N ARG A 119 -11.83 -0.26 21.00
CA ARG A 119 -11.18 0.52 22.06
C ARG A 119 -9.71 0.17 22.28
N ALA A 120 -9.04 -0.36 21.24
CA ALA A 120 -7.62 -0.58 21.27
C ALA A 120 -6.90 0.74 21.03
N GLU A 121 -5.89 1.03 21.83
CA GLU A 121 -5.12 2.26 21.72
C GLU A 121 -4.13 2.19 20.56
N PHE A 122 -4.07 3.24 19.77
CA PHE A 122 -3.03 3.46 18.76
C PHE A 122 -2.78 4.97 18.60
N THR A 123 -1.61 5.32 18.10
CA THR A 123 -1.19 6.71 17.88
C THR A 123 -0.87 6.99 16.42
N ALA A 124 -0.82 5.95 15.60
CA ALA A 124 -0.61 6.09 14.16
C ALA A 124 -1.38 5.02 13.39
N LEU A 125 -1.64 5.31 12.12
CA LEU A 125 -2.29 4.45 11.16
C LEU A 125 -1.45 4.36 9.88
N PHE A 126 -1.13 3.13 9.46
CA PHE A 126 -0.71 2.83 8.10
C PHE A 126 -1.92 2.38 7.29
N ALA A 127 -2.31 3.16 6.30
CA ALA A 127 -3.34 2.81 5.33
C ALA A 127 -2.67 2.31 4.05
N MET A 128 -3.05 1.11 3.60
CA MET A 128 -2.43 0.45 2.44
C MET A 128 -2.80 1.08 1.08
N SER A 129 -3.52 2.20 1.07
CA SER A 129 -3.68 3.10 -0.07
C SER A 129 -4.13 4.48 0.40
N ASP A 130 -3.95 5.50 -0.43
CA ASP A 130 -4.44 6.85 -0.12
C ASP A 130 -5.97 6.90 -0.04
N VAL A 131 -6.67 6.09 -0.84
CA VAL A 131 -8.13 5.96 -0.78
C VAL A 131 -8.57 5.42 0.58
N ILE A 132 -7.87 4.41 1.10
CA ILE A 132 -8.10 3.88 2.45
C ILE A 132 -7.79 4.95 3.50
N ALA A 133 -6.67 5.70 3.34
CA ALA A 133 -6.30 6.77 4.26
C ALA A 133 -7.39 7.84 4.37
N PHE A 134 -7.97 8.28 3.26
CA PHE A 134 -9.05 9.28 3.27
C PHE A 134 -10.30 8.78 3.99
N GLY A 135 -10.75 7.54 3.73
CA GLY A 135 -11.87 6.94 4.45
C GLY A 135 -11.62 6.86 5.95
N ALA A 136 -10.40 6.45 6.33
CA ALA A 136 -9.98 6.37 7.72
C ALA A 136 -9.93 7.75 8.40
N ILE A 137 -9.34 8.76 7.75
CA ILE A 137 -9.31 10.15 8.27
C ILE A 137 -10.72 10.66 8.49
N ARG A 138 -11.65 10.41 7.55
CA ARG A 138 -13.04 10.79 7.71
C ARG A 138 -13.67 10.17 8.96
N ALA A 139 -13.38 8.90 9.26
CA ALA A 139 -13.88 8.21 10.45
C ALA A 139 -13.26 8.79 11.74
N LEU A 140 -11.93 9.01 11.75
CA LEU A 140 -11.22 9.62 12.88
C LEU A 140 -11.80 11.01 13.22
N VAL A 141 -11.95 11.88 12.22
CA VAL A 141 -12.52 13.21 12.40
C VAL A 141 -13.97 13.14 12.88
N SER A 142 -14.78 12.20 12.37
CA SER A 142 -16.16 12.00 12.84
C SER A 142 -16.22 11.52 14.30
N ALA A 143 -15.18 10.84 14.78
CA ALA A 143 -15.03 10.43 16.18
C ALA A 143 -14.41 11.52 17.08
N GLY A 144 -14.17 12.74 16.54
CA GLY A 144 -13.58 13.85 17.26
C GLY A 144 -12.07 13.81 17.41
N MET A 145 -11.38 12.94 16.68
CA MET A 145 -9.93 12.80 16.69
C MET A 145 -9.30 13.69 15.62
N ARG A 146 -8.16 14.29 15.93
CA ARG A 146 -7.42 15.15 15.02
C ARG A 146 -6.32 14.38 14.34
N VAL A 147 -6.08 14.67 13.07
CA VAL A 147 -4.96 14.18 12.30
C VAL A 147 -4.08 15.38 11.93
N PRO A 148 -2.79 15.39 12.30
CA PRO A 148 -2.01 14.28 12.88
C PRO A 148 -1.96 14.24 14.42
N GLU A 149 -2.52 15.22 15.17
CA GLU A 149 -2.23 15.45 16.59
C GLU A 149 -2.62 14.29 17.52
N ASP A 150 -3.74 13.63 17.24
CA ASP A 150 -4.24 12.48 18.04
C ASP A 150 -3.89 11.15 17.38
N VAL A 151 -3.87 11.11 16.03
CA VAL A 151 -3.48 9.96 15.21
C VAL A 151 -2.74 10.42 13.98
N SER A 152 -1.48 10.05 13.84
CA SER A 152 -0.73 10.21 12.59
C SER A 152 -1.22 9.21 11.53
N VAL A 153 -1.33 9.65 10.26
CA VAL A 153 -1.80 8.79 9.17
C VAL A 153 -0.80 8.83 8.01
N ILE A 154 -0.36 7.65 7.57
CA ILE A 154 0.45 7.50 6.36
C ILE A 154 -0.33 6.67 5.33
N GLY A 155 -0.36 7.16 4.07
CA GLY A 155 -0.97 6.51 2.94
C GLY A 155 0.00 5.70 2.08
N PHE A 156 -0.51 5.26 0.94
CA PHE A 156 0.24 4.56 -0.09
C PHE A 156 -0.42 4.88 -1.44
N ASP A 157 0.32 5.01 -2.50
CA ASP A 157 0.06 5.26 -3.92
C ASP A 157 0.54 6.66 -4.37
N GLY A 158 0.38 7.72 -3.57
CA GLY A 158 0.74 9.09 -3.94
C GLY A 158 -0.21 9.68 -5.00
N ILE A 159 -1.51 9.36 -4.91
CA ILE A 159 -2.48 9.90 -5.87
C ILE A 159 -2.58 11.42 -5.78
N THR A 160 -3.00 12.08 -6.86
CA THR A 160 -3.05 13.54 -6.93
C THR A 160 -3.78 14.18 -5.75
N MET A 161 -4.87 13.56 -5.28
CA MET A 161 -5.68 14.08 -4.17
C MET A 161 -4.88 14.15 -2.86
N SER A 162 -3.85 13.32 -2.66
CA SER A 162 -3.02 13.33 -1.44
C SER A 162 -2.32 14.67 -1.20
N ARG A 163 -2.11 15.46 -2.25
CA ARG A 163 -1.48 16.79 -2.21
C ARG A 163 -2.46 17.92 -1.93
N TYR A 164 -3.77 17.67 -2.08
CA TYR A 164 -4.82 18.68 -1.96
C TYR A 164 -5.78 18.44 -0.78
N CYS A 165 -5.60 17.35 -0.04
CA CYS A 165 -6.34 17.10 1.19
C CYS A 165 -5.79 17.93 2.36
N VAL A 166 -6.57 18.03 3.43
CA VAL A 166 -6.17 18.70 4.67
C VAL A 166 -6.34 17.70 5.81
N PRO A 167 -5.23 17.37 6.51
CA PRO A 167 -3.84 17.74 6.23
C PRO A 167 -3.31 17.11 4.93
N VAL A 168 -2.26 17.71 4.32
CA VAL A 168 -1.56 17.11 3.18
C VAL A 168 -1.04 15.73 3.57
N MET A 169 -1.30 14.71 2.74
CA MET A 169 -0.99 13.31 3.09
C MET A 169 0.51 13.02 3.00
N THR A 170 1.06 12.46 4.06
CA THR A 170 2.32 11.70 3.99
C THR A 170 2.01 10.35 3.38
N THR A 171 2.69 9.98 2.29
CA THR A 171 2.36 8.77 1.53
C THR A 171 3.56 8.19 0.80
N ILE A 172 3.52 6.90 0.49
CA ILE A 172 4.44 6.27 -0.45
C ILE A 172 3.95 6.55 -1.87
N VAL A 173 4.75 7.26 -2.65
CA VAL A 173 4.42 7.60 -4.06
C VAL A 173 4.93 6.50 -4.98
N GLN A 174 4.01 5.87 -5.69
CA GLN A 174 4.37 4.94 -6.76
C GLN A 174 4.76 5.73 -8.02
N PRO A 175 5.84 5.33 -8.75
CA PRO A 175 6.27 6.00 -9.97
C PRO A 175 5.38 5.61 -11.16
N SER A 176 4.09 5.96 -11.11
CA SER A 176 3.06 5.49 -12.04
C SER A 176 3.36 5.80 -13.50
N GLU A 177 3.95 6.97 -13.80
CA GLU A 177 4.37 7.34 -15.16
C GLU A 177 5.48 6.42 -15.66
N GLN A 178 6.50 6.15 -14.82
CA GLN A 178 7.59 5.25 -15.18
C GLN A 178 7.09 3.81 -15.34
N ILE A 179 6.16 3.35 -14.47
CA ILE A 179 5.51 2.04 -14.60
C ILE A 179 4.82 1.94 -15.96
N ALA A 180 4.05 2.95 -16.35
CA ALA A 180 3.35 2.97 -17.65
C ALA A 180 4.32 2.93 -18.84
N LEU A 181 5.34 3.79 -18.83
CA LEU A 181 6.34 3.86 -19.91
C LEU A 181 7.11 2.54 -20.05
N GLN A 182 7.61 1.97 -18.94
CA GLN A 182 8.30 0.68 -18.95
C GLN A 182 7.41 -0.46 -19.42
N SER A 183 6.12 -0.45 -19.05
CA SER A 183 5.17 -1.47 -19.48
C SER A 183 4.96 -1.45 -21.00
N ILE A 184 4.85 -0.25 -21.58
CA ILE A 184 4.71 -0.09 -23.03
C ILE A 184 6.00 -0.51 -23.73
N GLU A 185 7.16 -0.07 -23.26
CA GLU A 185 8.45 -0.40 -23.83
C GLU A 185 8.70 -1.91 -23.88
N LEU A 186 8.45 -2.62 -22.76
CA LEU A 186 8.59 -4.08 -22.70
C LEU A 186 7.64 -4.77 -23.68
N LEU A 187 6.39 -4.34 -23.75
CA LEU A 187 5.42 -4.93 -24.67
C LEU A 187 5.83 -4.74 -26.13
N VAL A 188 6.26 -3.55 -26.51
CA VAL A 188 6.73 -3.26 -27.87
C VAL A 188 7.95 -4.10 -28.23
N ARG A 189 8.94 -4.20 -27.33
CA ARG A 189 10.13 -5.06 -27.55
C ARG A 189 9.76 -6.53 -27.74
N GLN A 190 8.81 -7.04 -26.96
CA GLN A 190 8.34 -8.42 -27.14
C GLN A 190 7.64 -8.63 -28.48
N ILE A 191 6.84 -7.66 -28.95
CA ILE A 191 6.08 -7.78 -30.20
C ILE A 191 7.00 -7.62 -31.43
N GLU A 192 7.85 -6.59 -31.43
CA GLU A 192 8.63 -6.20 -32.62
C GLU A 192 9.93 -6.99 -32.75
N HIS A 193 10.53 -7.37 -31.62
CA HIS A 193 11.87 -7.97 -31.61
C HIS A 193 11.90 -9.37 -31.01
N GLY A 194 10.76 -9.94 -30.59
CA GLY A 194 10.72 -11.25 -29.95
C GLY A 194 11.52 -11.32 -28.65
N ALA A 195 11.68 -10.18 -27.95
CA ALA A 195 12.42 -10.12 -26.71
C ALA A 195 11.76 -10.99 -25.64
N PRO A 196 12.54 -11.64 -24.74
CA PRO A 196 11.99 -12.42 -23.65
C PRO A 196 11.21 -11.55 -22.68
N ALA A 197 10.27 -12.16 -21.96
CA ALA A 197 9.56 -11.52 -20.86
C ALA A 197 10.52 -11.10 -19.75
N GLN A 198 10.23 -9.99 -19.10
CA GLN A 198 11.08 -9.41 -18.05
C GLN A 198 10.23 -8.89 -16.88
N THR A 199 10.80 -8.96 -15.68
CA THR A 199 10.24 -8.32 -14.50
C THR A 199 11.05 -7.07 -14.15
N VAL A 200 10.39 -5.92 -14.05
CA VAL A 200 11.00 -4.64 -13.69
C VAL A 200 10.38 -4.13 -12.41
N THR A 201 11.22 -3.99 -11.37
CA THR A 201 10.81 -3.40 -10.09
C THR A 201 11.35 -1.98 -10.00
N LEU A 202 10.44 -1.00 -9.90
CA LEU A 202 10.77 0.41 -9.73
C LEU A 202 10.76 0.80 -8.25
N GLN A 203 11.48 1.86 -7.91
CA GLN A 203 11.58 2.34 -6.53
C GLN A 203 10.50 3.38 -6.25
N PRO A 204 9.61 3.15 -5.27
CA PRO A 204 8.70 4.16 -4.79
C PRO A 204 9.42 5.15 -3.86
N GLU A 205 8.83 6.33 -3.67
CA GLU A 205 9.38 7.38 -2.82
C GLU A 205 8.44 7.71 -1.66
N LEU A 206 9.01 8.01 -0.48
CA LEU A 206 8.25 8.57 0.64
C LEU A 206 8.08 10.08 0.43
N GLN A 207 6.86 10.53 0.18
CA GLN A 207 6.50 11.94 0.17
C GLN A 207 6.03 12.34 1.57
N GLN A 208 6.74 13.26 2.20
CA GLN A 208 6.31 13.86 3.46
C GLN A 208 5.22 14.91 3.19
N GLY A 209 4.17 14.83 3.98
CA GLY A 209 3.09 15.81 4.07
C GLY A 209 2.93 16.31 5.51
N GLU A 210 1.69 16.58 5.88
CA GLU A 210 1.31 17.13 7.19
C GLU A 210 0.55 16.11 8.06
N SER A 211 0.21 14.94 7.51
CA SER A 211 -0.63 13.93 8.18
C SER A 211 0.12 13.05 9.18
N VAL A 212 1.43 13.26 9.35
CA VAL A 212 2.28 12.57 10.33
C VAL A 212 3.02 13.60 11.17
N CYS A 213 3.03 13.44 12.50
CA CYS A 213 3.82 14.23 13.43
C CYS A 213 4.54 13.35 14.46
N PRO A 214 5.53 13.87 15.17
CA PRO A 214 6.16 13.13 16.28
C PRO A 214 5.13 12.71 17.33
N CYS A 215 5.23 11.47 17.81
CA CYS A 215 4.34 10.93 18.84
C CYS A 215 4.50 11.73 20.13
N ARG A 216 3.39 12.32 20.62
CA ARG A 216 3.37 13.12 21.85
C ARG A 216 3.02 12.30 23.10
N ARG A 217 2.54 11.06 22.92
CA ARG A 217 2.27 10.16 24.04
C ARG A 217 3.57 9.45 24.40
N ASN A 218 4.02 9.62 25.64
CA ASN A 218 5.07 8.76 26.22
C ASN A 218 4.47 7.36 26.37
N ASP A 219 4.50 6.54 25.33
CA ASP A 219 4.30 5.10 25.43
C ASP A 219 5.58 4.50 26.06
N SER A 220 5.83 4.86 27.34
CA SER A 220 6.86 4.20 28.14
C SER A 220 6.50 2.72 28.20
N VAL A 221 7.42 1.88 27.75
CA VAL A 221 7.40 0.41 27.78
C VAL A 221 7.08 -0.12 29.18
#